data_d7ccdb61f21fad031e6495e4c5ffaddf
#
_entry.id   d7ccdb61f21fad031e6495e4c5ffaddf
#
_cell.length_a   1.000
_cell.length_b   1.000
_cell.length_c   1.000
_cell.angle_alpha   90.00
_cell.angle_beta   90.00
_cell.angle_gamma   90.00
#
_symmetry.space_group_name_H-M   'P 1'
#
loop_
_entity.id
_entity.type
_entity.pdbx_description
1 polymer ?
#
loop_
_entity_poly.entity_id
_entity_poly.type
_entity_poly.pdbx_seq_one_letter_code
_entity_poly.pdbx_strand_id
1 'polypeptide(L)' 'MIDAKDISILSLLQSNSRMTASEIAESVGMSVPAVTERIKKL' A
#
# COMPACT_ATOMS: atom_id res chain seq x y z
N MET A 1 -12.95 2.16 -6.79
CA MET A 1 -12.13 2.49 -7.97
C MET A 1 -10.65 2.43 -7.59
N ILE A 2 -9.83 1.78 -8.40
CA ILE A 2 -8.40 1.63 -8.13
C ILE A 2 -7.64 2.77 -8.82
N ASP A 3 -6.83 3.48 -8.06
CA ASP A 3 -6.01 4.57 -8.61
C ASP A 3 -4.52 4.17 -8.60
N ALA A 4 -3.65 5.11 -9.00
CA ALA A 4 -2.21 4.84 -9.12
C ALA A 4 -1.60 4.40 -7.78
N LYS A 5 -2.07 4.95 -6.67
CA LYS A 5 -1.57 4.58 -5.35
C LYS A 5 -1.95 3.14 -5.01
N ASP A 6 -3.17 2.74 -5.32
CA ASP A 6 -3.63 1.38 -5.09
C ASP A 6 -2.80 0.38 -5.90
N ILE A 7 -2.49 0.72 -7.14
CA ILE A 7 -1.66 -0.13 -8.01
C ILE A 7 -0.27 -0.27 -7.41
N SER A 8 0.31 0.83 -6.92
CA SER A 8 1.62 0.80 -6.27
C SER A 8 1.62 -0.11 -5.04
N ILE A 9 0.58 0.00 -4.20
CA ILE A 9 0.45 -0.83 -3.00
C ILE A 9 0.35 -2.31 -3.39
N LEU A 10 -0.48 -2.63 -4.38
CA LEU A 10 -0.64 -4.00 -4.85
C LEU A 10 0.67 -4.56 -5.39
N SER A 11 1.40 -3.76 -6.17
CA SER A 11 2.70 -4.19 -6.70
C SER A 11 3.68 -4.53 -5.61
N LEU A 12 3.75 -3.70 -4.57
CA LEU A 12 4.65 -3.94 -3.44
C LEU A 12 4.27 -5.21 -2.69
N LEU A 13 2.98 -5.43 -2.47
CA LEU A 13 2.50 -6.63 -1.78
C LEU A 13 2.79 -7.89 -2.59
N GLN A 14 2.69 -7.83 -3.90
CA GLN A 14 2.99 -8.96 -4.78
C GLN A 14 4.49 -9.24 -4.83
N SER A 15 5.32 -8.19 -4.78
CA SER A 15 6.76 -8.35 -4.80
C SER A 15 7.31 -8.83 -3.45
N ASN A 16 6.70 -8.39 -2.37
CA ASN A 16 7.17 -8.72 -1.02
C ASN A 16 5.99 -8.75 -0.06
N SER A 17 5.42 -9.93 0.12
CA SER A 17 4.24 -10.14 0.97
C SER A 17 4.52 -9.89 2.45
N ARG A 18 5.78 -9.71 2.84
CA ARG A 18 6.16 -9.45 4.22
C ARG A 18 6.30 -7.97 4.55
N MET A 19 6.08 -7.10 3.57
CA MET A 19 6.13 -5.66 3.84
C MET A 19 5.03 -5.26 4.80
N THR A 20 5.41 -4.43 5.78
CA THR A 20 4.43 -3.86 6.71
C THR A 20 3.76 -2.64 6.08
N ALA A 21 2.62 -2.24 6.64
CA ALA A 21 1.94 -1.02 6.20
C ALA A 21 2.85 0.20 6.31
N SER A 22 3.71 0.22 7.33
CA SER A 22 4.67 1.30 7.53
C SER A 22 5.66 1.39 6.37
N GLU A 23 6.19 0.24 5.95
CA GLU A 23 7.14 0.19 4.83
C GLU A 23 6.48 0.60 3.53
N ILE A 24 5.26 0.14 3.31
CA ILE A 24 4.48 0.49 2.11
C ILE A 24 4.20 1.99 2.10
N ALA A 25 3.79 2.55 3.23
CA ALA A 25 3.50 3.97 3.36
C ALA A 25 4.71 4.82 2.97
N GLU A 26 5.88 4.43 3.44
CA GLU A 26 7.12 5.12 3.12
C GLU A 26 7.42 5.06 1.62
N SER A 27 7.21 3.90 1.03
CA SER A 27 7.50 3.70 -0.40
C SER A 27 6.57 4.47 -1.31
N VAL A 28 5.28 4.59 -0.94
CA VAL A 28 4.29 5.26 -1.80
C VAL A 28 4.04 6.72 -1.40
N GLY A 29 4.67 7.18 -0.33
CA GLY A 29 4.52 8.57 0.11
C GLY A 29 3.18 8.87 0.76
N MET A 30 2.64 7.90 1.50
CA MET A 30 1.37 8.03 2.21
C MET A 30 1.57 7.83 3.71
N SER A 31 0.57 8.21 4.51
CA SER A 31 0.58 7.91 5.94
C SER A 31 0.20 6.45 6.17
N VAL A 32 0.62 5.90 7.32
CA VAL A 32 0.28 4.51 7.67
C VAL A 32 -1.24 4.29 7.74
N PRO A 33 -2.02 5.16 8.41
CA PRO A 33 -3.48 4.97 8.41
C PRO A 33 -4.10 4.99 7.03
N ALA A 34 -3.59 5.84 6.13
CA ALA A 34 -4.10 5.92 4.76
C ALA A 34 -3.83 4.64 4.00
N VAL A 35 -2.62 4.08 4.14
CA VAL A 35 -2.26 2.81 3.49
C VAL A 35 -3.13 1.68 4.04
N THR A 36 -3.31 1.62 5.35
CA THR A 36 -4.12 0.58 5.99
C THR A 36 -5.55 0.60 5.45
N GLU A 37 -6.13 1.78 5.31
CA GLU A 37 -7.47 1.93 4.74
C GLU A 37 -7.53 1.42 3.30
N ARG A 38 -6.52 1.75 2.51
CA ARG A 38 -6.45 1.30 1.11
C ARG A 38 -6.36 -0.22 1.01
N ILE A 39 -5.53 -0.82 1.85
CA ILE A 39 -5.37 -2.28 1.86
C ILE A 39 -6.68 -2.96 2.20
N LYS A 40 -7.44 -2.41 3.13
CA LYS A 40 -8.74 -2.97 3.51
C LYS A 40 -9.74 -2.94 2.36
N LYS A 41 -9.64 -1.95 1.49
CA LYS A 41 -10.55 -1.81 0.36
C LYS A 41 -10.12 -2.61 -0.86
N LEU A 42 -8.91 -3.08 -0.88
CA LEU A 42 -8.42 -3.89 -1.98
C LEU A 42 -8.77 -5.35 -1.77
#